data_1580893d396eab6de305dd510d329bf2
#
_entry.id   1580893d396eab6de305dd510d329bf2
#
_cell.length_a   1.000
_cell.length_b   1.000
_cell.length_c   1.000
_cell.angle_alpha   90.00
_cell.angle_beta   90.00
_cell.angle_gamma   90.00
#
_symmetry.space_group_name_H-M   'P 1'
#
loop_
_entity.id
_entity.type
_entity.pdbx_description
1 polymer ?
#
loop_
_entity_poly.entity_id
_entity_poly.type
_entity_poly.pdbx_seq_one_letter_code
_entity_poly.pdbx_strand_id
1 'polypeptide(L)'
;KKIFEGCLWAEGPVFLKDENLIVWSDIPFNRMLYFDISNGKTGVFRNPSYFSNGNSVDLNGNQITAEHGRRGISQTNKNGEIKVIVDKFEGKRLNSPNDLVCKSDGTIWFTDPQYGIKTNYEGYQSESEIGFNGVYMIDNNNNLSLLTKEIDGPNGIAFSPDEKTLYVTDTETTGNIF
;
A
#
# COMPACT_ATOMS: atom_id res chain seq x y z
N LYS A 1 -3.93 24.77 -1.22
CA LYS A 1 -4.00 25.01 0.24
C LYS A 1 -3.30 23.86 0.95
N LYS A 2 -2.35 24.16 1.86
CA LYS A 2 -1.76 23.16 2.75
C LYS A 2 -2.85 22.67 3.72
N ILE A 3 -3.05 21.35 3.82
CA ILE A 3 -4.06 20.75 4.70
C ILE A 3 -3.46 20.19 5.99
N PHE A 4 -2.17 19.83 5.98
CA PHE A 4 -1.44 19.31 7.14
C PHE A 4 0.05 19.60 7.03
N GLU A 5 0.76 19.59 8.17
CA GLU A 5 2.22 19.60 8.29
C GLU A 5 2.67 18.77 9.50
N GLY A 6 3.93 18.33 9.52
CA GLY A 6 4.47 17.50 10.61
C GLY A 6 4.45 16.00 10.30
N CYS A 7 4.33 15.59 9.03
CA CYS A 7 4.71 14.26 8.58
C CYS A 7 6.22 14.17 8.44
N LEU A 8 6.78 13.00 8.74
CA LEU A 8 8.16 12.68 8.36
C LEU A 8 8.21 12.16 6.92
N TRP A 9 7.23 11.33 6.53
CA TRP A 9 7.15 10.76 5.18
C TRP A 9 5.69 10.44 4.86
N ALA A 10 5.03 11.37 4.16
CA ALA A 10 3.63 11.25 3.79
C ALA A 10 3.50 10.46 2.48
N GLU A 11 2.71 9.37 2.50
CA GLU A 11 2.55 8.44 1.40
C GLU A 11 1.12 7.93 1.27
N GLY A 12 0.80 7.31 0.13
CA GLY A 12 -0.42 6.55 -0.12
C GLY A 12 -1.72 7.29 0.18
N PRO A 13 -1.97 8.50 -0.36
CA PRO A 13 -3.23 9.18 -0.11
C PRO A 13 -4.40 8.46 -0.77
N VAL A 14 -5.50 8.30 -0.03
CA VAL A 14 -6.75 7.70 -0.51
C VAL A 14 -7.95 8.51 -0.08
N PHE A 15 -8.98 8.56 -0.91
CA PHE A 15 -10.27 9.17 -0.57
C PHE A 15 -11.30 8.10 -0.17
N LEU A 16 -11.67 8.10 1.10
CA LEU A 16 -12.74 7.28 1.64
C LEU A 16 -14.07 8.04 1.45
N LYS A 17 -14.80 7.68 0.40
CA LYS A 17 -15.96 8.43 -0.07
C LYS A 17 -17.10 8.47 0.96
N ASP A 18 -17.41 7.36 1.59
CA ASP A 18 -18.53 7.23 2.51
C ASP A 18 -18.28 8.03 3.81
N GLU A 19 -17.04 8.10 4.26
CA GLU A 19 -16.60 8.87 5.41
C GLU A 19 -16.30 10.34 5.09
N ASN A 20 -16.17 10.68 3.79
CA ASN A 20 -15.74 11.98 3.28
C ASN A 20 -14.35 12.40 3.80
N LEU A 21 -13.46 11.42 3.92
CA LEU A 21 -12.09 11.59 4.43
C LEU A 21 -11.05 11.40 3.33
N ILE A 22 -10.03 12.25 3.32
CA ILE A 22 -8.74 11.93 2.71
C ILE A 22 -7.86 11.34 3.80
N VAL A 23 -7.38 10.11 3.59
CA VAL A 23 -6.48 9.39 4.52
C VAL A 23 -5.13 9.21 3.84
N TRP A 24 -4.04 9.30 4.60
CA TRP A 24 -2.68 9.03 4.11
C TRP A 24 -1.82 8.43 5.21
N SER A 25 -0.77 7.75 4.81
CA SER A 25 0.23 7.17 5.70
C SER A 25 1.32 8.18 6.06
N ASP A 26 1.80 8.15 7.30
CA ASP A 26 3.02 8.81 7.78
C ASP A 26 3.92 7.70 8.32
N ILE A 27 4.72 7.11 7.41
CA ILE A 27 5.34 5.80 7.59
C ILE A 27 6.22 5.75 8.83
N PRO A 28 7.25 6.64 9.03
CA PRO A 28 8.16 6.51 10.16
C PRO A 28 7.50 6.75 11.51
N PHE A 29 6.41 7.53 11.55
CA PHE A 29 5.61 7.69 12.77
C PHE A 29 4.63 6.53 13.00
N ASN A 30 4.62 5.54 12.13
CA ASN A 30 3.77 4.35 12.23
C ASN A 30 2.29 4.70 12.45
N ARG A 31 1.80 5.70 11.70
CA ARG A 31 0.42 6.21 11.82
C ARG A 31 -0.18 6.50 10.44
N MET A 32 -1.51 6.49 10.38
CA MET A 32 -2.28 7.11 9.32
C MET A 32 -2.92 8.39 9.85
N LEU A 33 -3.01 9.39 9.00
CA LEU A 33 -3.64 10.66 9.28
C LEU A 33 -4.87 10.83 8.38
N TYR A 34 -5.78 11.74 8.75
CA TYR A 34 -6.93 12.07 7.93
C TYR A 34 -7.15 13.57 7.83
N PHE A 35 -7.83 13.97 6.76
CA PHE A 35 -8.45 15.27 6.57
C PHE A 35 -9.92 15.06 6.24
N ASP A 36 -10.81 15.62 7.06
CA ASP A 36 -12.26 15.61 6.86
C ASP A 36 -12.65 16.78 5.95
N ILE A 37 -13.12 16.45 4.74
CA ILE A 37 -13.48 17.44 3.73
C ILE A 37 -14.71 18.27 4.16
N SER A 38 -15.59 17.69 4.98
CA SER A 38 -16.85 18.34 5.40
C SER A 38 -16.63 19.51 6.35
N ASN A 39 -15.61 19.42 7.21
CA ASN A 39 -15.39 20.40 8.29
C ASN A 39 -13.94 20.93 8.37
N GLY A 40 -13.04 20.41 7.52
CA GLY A 40 -11.64 20.83 7.45
C GLY A 40 -10.76 20.37 8.61
N LYS A 41 -11.23 19.44 9.45
CA LYS A 41 -10.44 18.89 10.56
C LYS A 41 -9.45 17.84 10.09
N THR A 42 -8.34 17.76 10.80
CA THR A 42 -7.31 16.72 10.63
C THR A 42 -7.09 15.98 11.95
N GLY A 43 -6.61 14.75 11.86
CA GLY A 43 -6.31 13.96 13.04
C GLY A 43 -5.62 12.65 12.70
N VAL A 44 -5.44 11.81 13.72
CA VAL A 44 -4.93 10.45 13.56
C VAL A 44 -6.09 9.53 13.17
N PHE A 45 -5.95 8.85 12.03
CA PHE A 45 -6.92 7.88 11.54
C PHE A 45 -6.67 6.49 12.16
N ARG A 46 -5.38 6.06 12.17
CA ARG A 46 -4.96 4.76 12.72
C ARG A 46 -3.56 4.86 13.35
N ASN A 47 -3.39 4.33 14.56
CA ASN A 47 -2.12 4.21 15.26
C ASN A 47 -2.15 3.02 16.25
N PRO A 48 -1.23 2.03 16.13
CA PRO A 48 -0.21 1.90 15.09
C PRO A 48 -0.81 1.54 13.72
N SER A 49 -0.18 2.03 12.64
CA SER A 49 -0.57 1.71 11.26
C SER A 49 0.14 0.49 10.69
N TYR A 50 1.06 -0.09 11.43
CA TYR A 50 1.98 -1.15 11.00
C TYR A 50 2.88 -0.71 9.84
N PHE A 51 3.36 0.54 9.93
CA PHE A 51 4.15 1.16 8.87
C PHE A 51 3.46 1.06 7.53
N SER A 52 2.17 1.46 7.51
CA SER A 52 1.38 1.51 6.28
C SER A 52 2.02 2.45 5.27
N ASN A 53 1.92 2.11 3.99
CA ASN A 53 2.39 2.92 2.87
C ASN A 53 1.23 3.21 1.91
N GLY A 54 1.12 2.52 0.78
CA GLY A 54 0.06 2.70 -0.20
C GLY A 54 -1.33 2.33 0.33
N ASN A 55 -2.34 3.05 -0.13
CA ASN A 55 -3.73 2.80 0.21
C ASN A 55 -4.60 2.90 -1.04
N SER A 56 -5.67 2.10 -1.08
CA SER A 56 -6.71 2.14 -2.11
C SER A 56 -8.07 1.77 -1.49
N VAL A 57 -9.11 1.69 -2.32
CA VAL A 57 -10.46 1.29 -1.90
C VAL A 57 -10.92 0.16 -2.80
N ASP A 58 -11.47 -0.91 -2.21
CA ASP A 58 -12.08 -2.01 -2.95
C ASP A 58 -13.48 -1.65 -3.48
N LEU A 59 -14.10 -2.56 -4.24
CA LEU A 59 -15.43 -2.36 -4.84
C LEU A 59 -16.55 -2.20 -3.79
N ASN A 60 -16.32 -2.62 -2.54
CA ASN A 60 -17.28 -2.53 -1.43
C ASN A 60 -17.06 -1.27 -0.58
N GLY A 61 -16.06 -0.46 -0.92
CA GLY A 61 -15.69 0.74 -0.15
C GLY A 61 -14.83 0.46 1.06
N ASN A 62 -14.25 -0.76 1.21
CA ASN A 62 -13.28 -1.04 2.26
C ASN A 62 -11.92 -0.47 1.88
N GLN A 63 -11.17 0.04 2.86
CA GLN A 63 -9.80 0.47 2.65
C GLN A 63 -8.89 -0.75 2.50
N ILE A 64 -8.05 -0.74 1.46
CA ILE A 64 -6.97 -1.71 1.24
C ILE A 64 -5.65 -1.00 1.47
N THR A 65 -4.75 -1.62 2.23
CA THR A 65 -3.50 -1.00 2.67
C THR A 65 -2.32 -1.93 2.47
N ALA A 66 -1.24 -1.41 1.91
CA ALA A 66 0.08 -2.04 1.91
C ALA A 66 0.78 -1.73 3.25
N GLU A 67 1.24 -2.75 3.96
CA GLU A 67 1.83 -2.61 5.29
C GLU A 67 3.23 -3.22 5.36
N HIS A 68 4.24 -2.40 5.55
CA HIS A 68 5.62 -2.85 5.73
C HIS A 68 5.77 -3.72 6.99
N GLY A 69 5.19 -3.29 8.10
CA GLY A 69 5.35 -3.95 9.39
C GLY A 69 4.67 -5.32 9.47
N ARG A 70 3.54 -5.52 8.79
CA ARG A 70 2.90 -6.84 8.65
C ARG A 70 3.48 -7.65 7.49
N ARG A 71 4.22 -7.00 6.58
CA ARG A 71 4.75 -7.60 5.36
C ARG A 71 3.60 -8.17 4.52
N GLY A 72 2.55 -7.37 4.30
CA GLY A 72 1.35 -7.87 3.64
C GLY A 72 0.37 -6.78 3.23
N ILE A 73 -0.73 -7.22 2.63
CA ILE A 73 -1.87 -6.40 2.28
C ILE A 73 -2.99 -6.65 3.28
N SER A 74 -3.56 -5.59 3.82
CA SER A 74 -4.70 -5.65 4.74
C SER A 74 -5.93 -4.95 4.17
N GLN A 75 -7.10 -5.40 4.60
CA GLN A 75 -8.39 -4.77 4.35
C GLN A 75 -8.96 -4.26 5.68
N THR A 76 -9.39 -3.02 5.69
CA THR A 76 -10.14 -2.43 6.81
C THR A 76 -11.58 -2.20 6.37
N ASN A 77 -12.52 -2.83 7.04
CA ASN A 77 -13.95 -2.65 6.74
C ASN A 77 -14.50 -1.36 7.37
N LYS A 78 -15.76 -1.03 7.05
CA LYS A 78 -16.44 0.18 7.56
C LYS A 78 -16.64 0.21 9.08
N ASN A 79 -16.49 -0.94 9.76
CA ASN A 79 -16.53 -1.02 11.22
C ASN A 79 -15.15 -0.82 11.86
N GLY A 80 -14.09 -0.63 11.06
CA GLY A 80 -12.71 -0.50 11.52
C GLY A 80 -12.01 -1.83 11.80
N GLU A 81 -12.63 -2.97 11.46
CA GLU A 81 -12.02 -4.28 11.63
C GLU A 81 -10.99 -4.53 10.53
N ILE A 82 -9.79 -4.95 10.92
CA ILE A 82 -8.66 -5.16 10.02
C ILE A 82 -8.42 -6.65 9.81
N LYS A 83 -8.38 -7.07 8.55
CA LYS A 83 -8.04 -8.42 8.13
C LYS A 83 -6.83 -8.39 7.21
N VAL A 84 -5.81 -9.21 7.46
CA VAL A 84 -4.73 -9.45 6.49
C VAL A 84 -5.29 -10.33 5.37
N ILE A 85 -5.18 -9.86 4.12
CA ILE A 85 -5.62 -10.58 2.91
C ILE A 85 -4.53 -11.56 2.50
N VAL A 86 -3.28 -11.06 2.40
CA VAL A 86 -2.11 -11.82 1.97
C VAL A 86 -0.86 -11.28 2.65
N ASP A 87 0.02 -12.19 3.09
CA ASP A 87 1.32 -11.89 3.69
C ASP A 87 2.44 -12.85 3.21
N LYS A 88 2.10 -13.80 2.34
CA LYS A 88 3.03 -14.82 1.84
C LYS A 88 2.83 -15.10 0.36
N PHE A 89 3.93 -15.39 -0.32
CA PHE A 89 3.98 -15.96 -1.66
C PHE A 89 4.75 -17.28 -1.63
N GLU A 90 4.15 -18.38 -2.11
CA GLU A 90 4.75 -19.73 -2.09
C GLU A 90 5.28 -20.14 -0.71
N GLY A 91 4.56 -19.79 0.35
CA GLY A 91 4.90 -20.12 1.74
C GLY A 91 5.94 -19.21 2.40
N LYS A 92 6.61 -18.31 1.65
CA LYS A 92 7.57 -17.32 2.13
C LYS A 92 6.89 -15.98 2.39
N ARG A 93 7.32 -15.26 3.44
CA ARG A 93 6.80 -13.92 3.72
C ARG A 93 7.14 -12.95 2.59
N LEU A 94 6.19 -12.11 2.22
CA LEU A 94 6.41 -10.95 1.36
C LEU A 94 7.53 -10.06 1.93
N ASN A 95 8.12 -9.18 1.12
CA ASN A 95 9.14 -8.23 1.59
C ASN A 95 8.50 -7.12 2.43
N SER A 96 8.01 -6.09 1.78
CA SER A 96 7.33 -4.95 2.39
C SER A 96 6.45 -4.29 1.33
N PRO A 97 5.23 -4.79 1.11
CA PRO A 97 4.32 -4.21 0.13
C PRO A 97 4.25 -2.69 0.24
N ASN A 98 4.48 -2.00 -0.90
CA ASN A 98 4.71 -0.56 -0.94
C ASN A 98 3.48 0.20 -1.43
N ASP A 99 3.08 0.00 -2.68
CA ASP A 99 1.91 0.67 -3.25
C ASP A 99 0.95 -0.33 -3.88
N LEU A 100 -0.31 0.07 -4.05
CA LEU A 100 -1.34 -0.82 -4.57
C LEU A 100 -2.47 -0.07 -5.28
N VAL A 101 -3.12 -0.77 -6.20
CA VAL A 101 -4.30 -0.30 -6.91
C VAL A 101 -5.36 -1.41 -6.98
N CYS A 102 -6.61 -1.04 -6.72
CA CYS A 102 -7.76 -1.92 -6.93
C CYS A 102 -8.34 -1.65 -8.32
N LYS A 103 -8.47 -2.71 -9.12
CA LYS A 103 -9.02 -2.65 -10.47
C LYS A 103 -10.55 -2.78 -10.45
N SER A 104 -11.22 -2.32 -11.50
CA SER A 104 -12.69 -2.35 -11.62
C SER A 104 -13.29 -3.77 -11.66
N ASP A 105 -12.47 -4.80 -11.92
CA ASP A 105 -12.86 -6.22 -11.86
C ASP A 105 -12.73 -6.83 -10.44
N GLY A 106 -12.27 -6.05 -9.45
CA GLY A 106 -12.10 -6.45 -8.05
C GLY A 106 -10.72 -7.00 -7.72
N THR A 107 -9.82 -7.16 -8.70
CA THR A 107 -8.45 -7.60 -8.44
C THR A 107 -7.63 -6.49 -7.81
N ILE A 108 -6.66 -6.85 -6.95
CA ILE A 108 -5.76 -5.93 -6.27
C ILE A 108 -4.35 -6.17 -6.80
N TRP A 109 -3.68 -5.12 -7.24
CA TRP A 109 -2.33 -5.18 -7.82
C TRP A 109 -1.40 -4.37 -6.93
N PHE A 110 -0.21 -4.90 -6.59
CA PHE A 110 0.70 -4.23 -5.67
C PHE A 110 2.16 -4.51 -5.95
N THR A 111 3.01 -3.64 -5.46
CA THR A 111 4.47 -3.74 -5.50
C THR A 111 5.01 -4.23 -4.16
N ASP A 112 6.07 -5.07 -4.18
CA ASP A 112 6.68 -5.65 -2.98
C ASP A 112 8.22 -5.49 -2.98
N PRO A 113 8.72 -4.26 -2.87
CA PRO A 113 10.15 -4.00 -2.69
C PRO A 113 10.60 -4.30 -1.25
N GLN A 114 11.92 -4.25 -1.01
CA GLN A 114 12.50 -4.53 0.30
C GLN A 114 12.64 -3.29 1.21
N TYR A 115 12.08 -2.13 0.87
CA TYR A 115 12.32 -0.88 1.60
C TYR A 115 12.00 -0.99 3.08
N GLY A 116 10.83 -1.47 3.43
CA GLY A 116 10.36 -1.59 4.81
C GLY A 116 11.04 -2.67 5.64
N ILE A 117 11.94 -3.49 5.04
CA ILE A 117 12.74 -4.49 5.76
C ILE A 117 14.25 -4.17 5.77
N LYS A 118 14.69 -3.11 5.05
CA LYS A 118 16.10 -2.69 5.06
C LYS A 118 16.55 -2.13 6.42
N THR A 119 15.67 -1.40 7.10
CA THR A 119 15.95 -0.76 8.40
C THR A 119 14.71 -0.72 9.29
N ASN A 120 14.86 -0.28 10.55
CA ASN A 120 13.72 -0.04 11.45
C ASN A 120 13.08 1.36 11.30
N TYR A 121 13.41 2.11 10.27
CA TYR A 121 12.91 3.47 10.07
C TYR A 121 11.48 3.50 9.51
N GLU A 122 11.18 2.61 8.57
CA GLU A 122 9.88 2.53 7.89
C GLU A 122 9.26 1.12 7.92
N GLY A 123 9.73 0.27 8.83
CA GLY A 123 9.26 -1.09 9.02
C GLY A 123 10.05 -1.81 10.10
N TYR A 124 10.17 -3.12 9.99
CA TYR A 124 10.97 -3.95 10.89
C TYR A 124 12.09 -4.62 10.09
N GLN A 125 13.35 -4.29 10.43
CA GLN A 125 14.50 -4.85 9.73
C GLN A 125 14.48 -6.38 9.73
N SER A 126 14.61 -6.97 8.55
CA SER A 126 14.69 -8.41 8.37
C SER A 126 15.28 -8.76 7.00
N GLU A 127 15.66 -10.03 6.83
CA GLU A 127 16.08 -10.55 5.53
C GLU A 127 14.86 -10.85 4.64
N SER A 128 15.07 -10.73 3.32
CA SER A 128 14.07 -11.15 2.34
C SER A 128 14.00 -12.68 2.28
N GLU A 129 12.82 -13.24 2.56
CA GLU A 129 12.59 -14.69 2.40
C GLU A 129 12.38 -15.07 0.93
N ILE A 130 11.79 -14.17 0.13
CA ILE A 130 11.51 -14.37 -1.30
C ILE A 130 12.78 -14.23 -2.13
N GLY A 131 13.67 -13.28 -1.79
CA GLY A 131 14.97 -13.07 -2.43
C GLY A 131 14.93 -12.23 -3.72
N PHE A 132 13.80 -11.59 -4.03
CA PHE A 132 13.63 -10.64 -5.14
C PHE A 132 12.55 -9.61 -4.81
N ASN A 133 12.51 -8.52 -5.57
CA ASN A 133 11.41 -7.56 -5.55
C ASN A 133 10.37 -7.98 -6.60
N GLY A 134 9.08 -7.88 -6.28
CA GLY A 134 8.03 -8.36 -7.17
C GLY A 134 6.89 -7.38 -7.37
N VAL A 135 6.17 -7.56 -8.47
CA VAL A 135 4.84 -6.98 -8.70
C VAL A 135 3.86 -8.15 -8.72
N TYR A 136 2.78 -8.01 -7.98
CA TYR A 136 1.84 -9.09 -7.73
C TYR A 136 0.40 -8.69 -8.02
N MET A 137 -0.47 -9.70 -8.21
CA MET A 137 -1.91 -9.55 -8.30
C MET A 137 -2.61 -10.53 -7.36
N ILE A 138 -3.59 -10.03 -6.62
CA ILE A 138 -4.52 -10.81 -5.79
C ILE A 138 -5.84 -10.91 -6.56
N ASP A 139 -6.32 -12.14 -6.80
CA ASP A 139 -7.61 -12.38 -7.44
C ASP A 139 -8.79 -12.29 -6.45
N ASN A 140 -10.01 -12.37 -6.95
CA ASN A 140 -11.23 -12.30 -6.14
C ASN A 140 -11.42 -13.47 -5.16
N ASN A 141 -10.56 -14.50 -5.23
CA ASN A 141 -10.52 -15.64 -4.30
C ASN A 141 -9.37 -15.51 -3.29
N ASN A 142 -8.67 -14.37 -3.28
CA ASN A 142 -7.45 -14.09 -2.50
C ASN A 142 -6.25 -14.96 -2.90
N ASN A 143 -6.20 -15.49 -4.12
CA ASN A 143 -5.01 -16.15 -4.63
C ASN A 143 -3.99 -15.09 -5.10
N LEU A 144 -2.73 -15.27 -4.70
CA LEU A 144 -1.63 -14.38 -5.06
C LEU A 144 -0.86 -14.93 -6.26
N SER A 145 -0.65 -14.09 -7.27
CA SER A 145 0.14 -14.40 -8.46
C SER A 145 1.26 -13.39 -8.64
N LEU A 146 2.47 -13.86 -8.93
CA LEU A 146 3.59 -13.03 -9.35
C LEU A 146 3.40 -12.62 -10.82
N LEU A 147 3.50 -11.33 -11.12
CA LEU A 147 3.39 -10.80 -12.48
C LEU A 147 4.78 -10.60 -13.10
N THR A 148 5.68 -9.97 -12.36
CA THR A 148 7.06 -9.76 -12.78
C THR A 148 7.99 -9.57 -11.58
N LYS A 149 9.28 -9.89 -11.77
CA LYS A 149 10.39 -9.61 -10.85
C LYS A 149 11.55 -8.91 -11.56
N GLU A 150 11.27 -8.31 -12.71
CA GLU A 150 12.29 -7.68 -13.56
C GLU A 150 12.51 -6.20 -13.24
N ILE A 151 11.71 -5.63 -12.33
CA ILE A 151 11.82 -4.25 -11.87
C ILE A 151 12.63 -4.26 -10.57
N ASP A 152 13.75 -3.54 -10.54
CA ASP A 152 14.69 -3.59 -9.42
C ASP A 152 14.11 -2.97 -8.14
N GLY A 153 13.41 -1.83 -8.27
CA GLY A 153 12.78 -1.14 -7.15
C GLY A 153 11.33 -0.75 -7.45
N PRO A 154 10.39 -1.74 -7.60
CA PRO A 154 9.01 -1.42 -7.90
C PRO A 154 8.38 -0.62 -6.74
N ASN A 155 7.85 0.58 -7.06
CA ASN A 155 7.31 1.52 -6.09
C ASN A 155 5.85 1.84 -6.42
N GLY A 156 5.56 3.02 -7.00
CA GLY A 156 4.21 3.40 -7.37
C GLY A 156 3.60 2.52 -8.46
N ILE A 157 2.29 2.27 -8.38
CA ILE A 157 1.56 1.43 -9.32
C ILE A 157 0.21 2.05 -9.67
N ALA A 158 -0.13 2.12 -10.97
CA ALA A 158 -1.39 2.66 -11.44
C ALA A 158 -1.82 2.04 -12.77
N PHE A 159 -3.13 1.98 -13.01
CA PHE A 159 -3.68 1.64 -14.32
C PHE A 159 -3.94 2.88 -15.19
N SER A 160 -3.89 2.68 -16.50
CA SER A 160 -4.50 3.63 -17.45
C SER A 160 -6.01 3.74 -17.20
N PRO A 161 -6.67 4.84 -17.64
CA PRO A 161 -8.11 5.01 -17.42
C PRO A 161 -8.99 3.90 -18.03
N ASP A 162 -8.51 3.20 -19.06
CA ASP A 162 -9.20 2.06 -19.68
C ASP A 162 -8.75 0.70 -19.09
N GLU A 163 -7.89 0.75 -18.06
CA GLU A 163 -7.34 -0.40 -17.32
C GLU A 163 -6.63 -1.46 -18.19
N LYS A 164 -6.16 -1.07 -19.39
CA LYS A 164 -5.43 -1.98 -20.29
C LYS A 164 -3.92 -1.93 -20.12
N THR A 165 -3.41 -0.85 -19.55
CA THR A 165 -1.99 -0.65 -19.29
C THR A 165 -1.76 -0.47 -17.80
N LEU A 166 -0.82 -1.22 -17.24
CA LEU A 166 -0.31 -1.04 -15.89
C LEU A 166 1.00 -0.27 -15.94
N TYR A 167 1.11 0.78 -15.15
CA TYR A 167 2.34 1.55 -14.96
C TYR A 167 2.94 1.22 -13.61
N VAL A 168 4.23 0.94 -13.57
CA VAL A 168 5.00 0.72 -12.35
C VAL A 168 6.24 1.60 -12.39
N THR A 169 6.51 2.36 -11.33
CA THR A 169 7.73 3.16 -11.21
C THR A 169 8.86 2.33 -10.62
N ASP A 170 10.08 2.49 -11.16
CA ASP A 170 11.30 1.94 -10.58
C ASP A 170 12.11 3.06 -9.92
N THR A 171 12.41 2.93 -8.63
CA THR A 171 13.13 3.95 -7.85
C THR A 171 14.54 3.54 -7.43
N GLU A 172 15.02 2.34 -7.79
CA GLU A 172 16.38 1.89 -7.42
C GLU A 172 17.43 2.28 -8.46
N THR A 173 17.38 1.75 -9.66
CA THR A 173 18.51 1.81 -10.60
C THR A 173 18.34 2.81 -11.72
N THR A 174 17.12 3.00 -12.22
CA THR A 174 16.91 3.73 -13.47
C THR A 174 15.95 4.91 -13.34
N GLY A 175 15.13 4.94 -12.30
CA GLY A 175 14.04 5.92 -12.18
C GLY A 175 13.04 5.85 -13.33
N ASN A 176 12.90 4.69 -13.96
CA ASN A 176 12.03 4.45 -15.10
C ASN A 176 10.57 4.21 -14.68
N ILE A 177 9.67 4.31 -15.66
CA ILE A 177 8.27 3.87 -15.58
C ILE A 177 8.09 2.73 -16.58
N PHE A 178 7.57 1.61 -16.12
CA PHE A 178 7.28 0.42 -16.91
C PHE A 178 5.78 0.24 -17.16
#